data_f3fa07f5323057ac89f80ebe84fbd7c9
#
_entry.id   f3fa07f5323057ac89f80ebe84fbd7c9
#
_cell.length_a   1.000
_cell.length_b   1.000
_cell.length_c   1.000
_cell.angle_alpha   90.00
_cell.angle_beta   90.00
_cell.angle_gamma   90.00
#
_symmetry.space_group_name_H-M   'P 1'
#
loop_
_entity.id
_entity.type
_entity.pdbx_description
1 polymer ?
#
loop_
_entity_poly.entity_id
_entity_poly.type
_entity_poly.pdbx_seq_one_letter_code
_entity_poly.pdbx_strand_id
1 'polypeptide(L)'
;MSISIITYLQDAEFEDEVIEALISKGISEVRLEYRAIDESGLIDFLVGLPTSDLRRILILDQELSSLEMRRALDKHPTLIICNLASDITLARREIESIVNRSLREFDQQERPIRISRSYSKLIVVTGTTGAPGVTTLTLNLGFEISQKKRVAMVDAHPSRKDLAFLIGAKRSSEKVKLSENLSIVSELVDNSDLIQLVDSGPVPDLTKAFSDRRVKIRNYVDLLESAEQIIFLMTPDNNHMFELENLLGSLDAGRLKARATFLLNQMGNSSRERSIKKRFEARVGNYSSHSLPFDRDALDRAKGRYCALMDIAPRSRLRRSISEVANSVVE
;
A
#
# COMPACT_ATOMS: atom_id res chain seq x y z
N MET A 1 -0.75 5.22 -7.12
CA MET A 1 -0.34 6.60 -7.52
C MET A 1 -0.83 6.85 -8.92
N SER A 2 -1.31 8.08 -9.22
CA SER A 2 -1.84 8.41 -10.55
C SER A 2 -0.82 9.24 -11.32
N ILE A 3 -0.70 8.96 -12.62
CA ILE A 3 0.00 9.82 -13.58
C ILE A 3 -1.02 10.83 -14.06
N SER A 4 -0.69 12.11 -13.96
CA SER A 4 -1.53 13.20 -14.46
C SER A 4 -1.10 13.57 -15.87
N ILE A 5 -2.06 13.69 -16.77
CA ILE A 5 -1.86 14.04 -18.15
C ILE A 5 -2.34 15.46 -18.38
N ILE A 6 -1.51 16.23 -19.05
CA ILE A 6 -1.82 17.57 -19.56
C ILE A 6 -1.73 17.47 -21.08
N THR A 7 -2.73 17.95 -21.80
CA THR A 7 -2.73 17.94 -23.25
C THR A 7 -2.72 19.36 -23.80
N TYR A 8 -1.98 19.54 -24.90
CA TYR A 8 -2.00 20.74 -25.73
C TYR A 8 -1.84 20.30 -27.19
N LEU A 9 -2.95 19.99 -27.83
CA LEU A 9 -3.05 19.49 -29.19
C LEU A 9 -3.91 20.42 -30.02
N GLN A 10 -3.56 20.65 -31.29
CA GLN A 10 -4.27 21.57 -32.16
C GLN A 10 -5.62 21.02 -32.64
N ASP A 11 -5.66 19.70 -32.88
CA ASP A 11 -6.86 19.04 -33.36
C ASP A 11 -7.61 18.42 -32.17
N ALA A 12 -8.84 18.89 -31.94
CA ALA A 12 -9.68 18.44 -30.85
C ALA A 12 -10.18 17.00 -31.04
N GLU A 13 -10.39 16.52 -32.28
CA GLU A 13 -10.77 15.13 -32.56
C GLU A 13 -9.61 14.20 -32.29
N PHE A 14 -8.41 14.59 -32.72
CA PHE A 14 -7.18 13.86 -32.40
C PHE A 14 -6.90 13.79 -30.90
N GLU A 15 -7.15 14.89 -30.18
CA GLU A 15 -7.00 14.93 -28.73
C GLU A 15 -7.96 13.98 -28.03
N ASP A 16 -9.24 13.94 -28.45
CA ASP A 16 -10.23 13.03 -27.90
C ASP A 16 -9.85 11.55 -28.13
N GLU A 17 -9.34 11.22 -29.34
CA GLU A 17 -8.84 9.86 -29.62
C GLU A 17 -7.62 9.49 -28.77
N VAL A 18 -6.71 10.43 -28.53
CA VAL A 18 -5.55 10.24 -27.64
C VAL A 18 -6.01 9.99 -26.20
N ILE A 19 -6.95 10.80 -25.70
CA ILE A 19 -7.49 10.67 -24.35
C ILE A 19 -8.25 9.33 -24.21
N GLU A 20 -9.09 8.97 -25.18
CA GLU A 20 -9.83 7.71 -25.18
C GLU A 20 -8.87 6.51 -25.19
N ALA A 21 -7.80 6.57 -25.98
CA ALA A 21 -6.77 5.52 -26.02
C ALA A 21 -6.04 5.34 -24.67
N LEU A 22 -5.87 6.41 -23.90
CA LEU A 22 -5.26 6.38 -22.57
C LEU A 22 -6.20 5.80 -21.50
N ILE A 23 -7.49 6.18 -21.56
CA ILE A 23 -8.50 5.77 -20.57
C ILE A 23 -9.00 4.34 -20.83
N SER A 24 -9.22 3.95 -22.11
CA SER A 24 -9.82 2.67 -22.49
C SER A 24 -9.00 1.44 -22.11
N LYS A 25 -7.70 1.58 -21.88
CA LYS A 25 -6.83 0.47 -21.49
C LYS A 25 -6.91 0.08 -20.01
N GLY A 26 -7.82 0.70 -19.24
CA GLY A 26 -8.00 0.34 -17.83
C GLY A 26 -6.75 0.59 -16.99
N ILE A 27 -5.87 1.50 -17.41
CA ILE A 27 -4.78 2.00 -16.57
C ILE A 27 -5.45 2.91 -15.53
N SER A 28 -5.95 2.31 -14.47
CA SER A 28 -6.64 3.00 -13.35
C SER A 28 -5.78 4.08 -12.68
N GLU A 29 -4.56 4.25 -13.14
CA GLU A 29 -3.55 5.15 -12.59
C GLU A 29 -3.33 6.41 -13.46
N VAL A 30 -3.98 6.52 -14.63
CA VAL A 30 -3.88 7.69 -15.53
C VAL A 30 -5.08 8.60 -15.36
N ARG A 31 -4.84 9.89 -15.16
CA ARG A 31 -5.86 10.91 -15.00
C ARG A 31 -5.56 12.11 -15.87
N LEU A 32 -6.53 12.55 -16.67
CA LEU A 32 -6.47 13.85 -17.34
C LEU A 32 -6.58 14.97 -16.30
N GLU A 33 -5.57 15.84 -16.21
CA GLU A 33 -5.51 16.96 -15.26
C GLU A 33 -5.91 18.28 -15.92
N TYR A 34 -5.48 18.50 -17.17
CA TYR A 34 -5.77 19.73 -17.89
C TYR A 34 -5.74 19.54 -19.41
N ARG A 35 -6.62 20.24 -20.12
CA ARG A 35 -6.64 20.39 -21.59
C ARG A 35 -6.40 21.85 -21.93
N ALA A 36 -5.28 22.14 -22.55
CA ALA A 36 -4.95 23.51 -22.96
C ALA A 36 -5.52 23.79 -24.36
N ILE A 37 -6.25 24.89 -24.50
CA ILE A 37 -6.82 25.35 -25.76
C ILE A 37 -5.81 26.19 -26.52
N ASP A 38 -4.99 26.93 -25.78
CA ASP A 38 -3.94 27.79 -26.33
C ASP A 38 -2.69 27.80 -25.45
N GLU A 39 -1.60 28.34 -25.98
CA GLU A 39 -0.31 28.40 -25.29
C GLU A 39 -0.37 29.26 -24.02
N SER A 40 -1.16 30.35 -24.02
CA SER A 40 -1.33 31.22 -22.84
C SER A 40 -1.98 30.50 -21.69
N GLY A 41 -3.07 29.77 -21.96
CA GLY A 41 -3.76 28.95 -20.96
C GLY A 41 -2.87 27.86 -20.40
N LEU A 42 -2.01 27.24 -21.25
CA LEU A 42 -1.04 26.25 -20.78
C LEU A 42 0.01 26.89 -19.87
N ILE A 43 0.53 28.04 -20.20
CA ILE A 43 1.49 28.80 -19.40
C ILE A 43 0.88 29.16 -18.04
N ASP A 44 -0.33 29.71 -18.02
CA ASP A 44 -1.02 30.07 -16.78
C ASP A 44 -1.26 28.87 -15.90
N PHE A 45 -1.66 27.76 -16.48
CA PHE A 45 -1.83 26.50 -15.76
C PHE A 45 -0.51 25.99 -15.16
N LEU A 46 0.57 25.96 -15.95
CA LEU A 46 1.89 25.53 -15.49
C LEU A 46 2.44 26.43 -14.37
N VAL A 47 2.24 27.74 -14.49
CA VAL A 47 2.67 28.70 -13.46
C VAL A 47 1.91 28.50 -12.14
N GLY A 48 0.64 28.14 -12.21
CA GLY A 48 -0.23 27.88 -11.05
C GLY A 48 -0.06 26.48 -10.44
N LEU A 49 0.66 25.56 -11.11
CA LEU A 49 0.84 24.20 -10.63
C LEU A 49 1.68 24.16 -9.34
N PRO A 50 1.19 23.48 -8.29
CA PRO A 50 2.01 23.25 -7.11
C PRO A 50 3.20 22.33 -7.47
N THR A 51 4.37 22.65 -6.94
CA THR A 51 5.53 21.74 -6.92
C THR A 51 5.17 20.55 -6.05
N SER A 52 4.70 19.48 -6.65
CA SER A 52 4.30 18.25 -5.98
C SER A 52 5.05 17.06 -6.59
N ASP A 53 5.19 15.99 -5.83
CA ASP A 53 5.78 14.72 -6.28
C ASP A 53 4.89 13.95 -7.29
N LEU A 54 3.79 14.55 -7.76
CA LEU A 54 2.93 14.00 -8.79
C LEU A 54 3.66 14.05 -10.14
N ARG A 55 3.82 12.89 -10.77
CA ARG A 55 4.34 12.83 -12.14
C ARG A 55 3.30 13.30 -13.10
N ARG A 56 3.70 14.23 -13.96
CA ARG A 56 2.88 14.81 -15.02
C ARG A 56 3.51 14.55 -16.37
N ILE A 57 2.69 14.23 -17.35
CA ILE A 57 3.09 14.08 -18.74
C ILE A 57 2.36 15.18 -19.52
N LEU A 58 3.12 16.05 -20.17
CA LEU A 58 2.60 17.06 -21.10
C LEU A 58 2.69 16.48 -22.51
N ILE A 59 1.54 16.35 -23.17
CA ILE A 59 1.41 15.82 -24.52
C ILE A 59 1.18 16.99 -25.48
N LEU A 60 2.01 17.10 -26.49
CA LEU A 60 1.99 18.17 -27.51
C LEU A 60 2.08 17.57 -28.91
N ASP A 61 1.53 18.28 -29.89
CA ASP A 61 1.72 18.00 -31.32
C ASP A 61 2.52 19.11 -32.06
N GLN A 62 3.07 20.06 -31.33
CA GLN A 62 3.81 21.19 -31.87
C GLN A 62 5.03 21.56 -31.01
N GLU A 63 6.00 22.23 -31.65
CA GLU A 63 7.16 22.74 -30.95
C GLU A 63 6.83 23.97 -30.08
N LEU A 64 7.26 23.88 -28.81
CA LEU A 64 7.13 24.99 -27.87
C LEU A 64 8.21 26.06 -28.15
N SER A 65 7.83 27.18 -28.71
CA SER A 65 8.79 28.19 -29.21
C SER A 65 8.93 29.43 -28.30
N SER A 66 7.95 29.69 -27.41
CA SER A 66 7.97 30.94 -26.64
C SER A 66 8.96 30.84 -25.44
N LEU A 67 9.58 31.97 -25.13
CA LEU A 67 10.49 32.11 -24.00
C LEU A 67 9.74 31.94 -22.65
N GLU A 68 8.48 32.35 -22.62
CA GLU A 68 7.62 32.29 -21.45
C GLU A 68 7.27 30.82 -21.12
N MET A 69 6.96 30.05 -22.16
CA MET A 69 6.73 28.60 -22.02
C MET A 69 7.95 27.88 -21.48
N ARG A 70 9.14 28.15 -22.01
CA ARG A 70 10.39 27.57 -21.51
C ARG A 70 10.60 27.89 -20.04
N ARG A 71 10.36 29.12 -19.62
CA ARG A 71 10.47 29.55 -18.21
C ARG A 71 9.42 28.85 -17.31
N ALA A 72 8.21 28.60 -17.82
CA ALA A 72 7.20 27.86 -17.09
C ALA A 72 7.59 26.40 -16.92
N LEU A 73 8.11 25.76 -17.96
CA LEU A 73 8.59 24.37 -17.91
C LEU A 73 9.80 24.17 -16.99
N ASP A 74 10.74 25.13 -16.96
CA ASP A 74 11.93 25.07 -16.10
C ASP A 74 11.58 25.00 -14.61
N LYS A 75 10.39 25.45 -14.22
CA LYS A 75 9.88 25.34 -12.84
C LYS A 75 9.43 23.92 -12.47
N HIS A 76 9.23 23.06 -13.46
CA HIS A 76 8.72 21.71 -13.28
C HIS A 76 9.66 20.66 -13.87
N PRO A 77 10.85 20.43 -13.27
CA PRO A 77 11.86 19.50 -13.81
C PRO A 77 11.39 18.03 -13.85
N THR A 78 10.32 17.70 -13.15
CA THR A 78 9.71 16.36 -13.14
C THR A 78 8.63 16.15 -14.19
N LEU A 79 8.30 17.21 -14.97
CA LEU A 79 7.34 17.15 -16.06
C LEU A 79 7.96 16.45 -17.27
N ILE A 80 7.32 15.39 -17.73
CA ILE A 80 7.75 14.65 -18.92
C ILE A 80 7.03 15.25 -20.12
N ILE A 81 7.79 15.70 -21.13
CA ILE A 81 7.24 16.28 -22.36
C ILE A 81 7.22 15.19 -23.43
N CYS A 82 6.07 14.98 -24.04
CA CYS A 82 5.83 14.06 -25.12
C CYS A 82 5.36 14.81 -26.36
N ASN A 83 6.21 14.93 -27.37
CA ASN A 83 5.82 15.48 -28.67
C ASN A 83 5.28 14.34 -29.55
N LEU A 84 4.02 14.44 -29.97
CA LEU A 84 3.38 13.42 -30.78
C LEU A 84 3.61 13.66 -32.26
N ALA A 85 3.78 12.57 -32.99
CA ALA A 85 3.65 12.60 -34.45
C ALA A 85 2.19 12.79 -34.86
N SER A 86 1.96 13.38 -36.01
CA SER A 86 0.61 13.62 -36.56
C SER A 86 -0.16 12.32 -36.91
N ASP A 87 0.48 11.16 -36.84
CA ASP A 87 -0.13 9.86 -37.08
C ASP A 87 -0.58 9.23 -35.75
N ILE A 88 -1.89 8.99 -35.64
CA ILE A 88 -2.53 8.47 -34.42
C ILE A 88 -1.94 7.13 -33.96
N THR A 89 -1.54 6.28 -34.91
CA THR A 89 -0.99 4.94 -34.60
C THR A 89 0.41 5.05 -34.01
N LEU A 90 1.22 5.97 -34.52
CA LEU A 90 2.55 6.28 -33.98
C LEU A 90 2.43 7.00 -32.65
N ALA A 91 1.57 8.03 -32.57
CA ALA A 91 1.29 8.77 -31.35
C ALA A 91 0.86 7.84 -30.20
N ARG A 92 -0.06 6.92 -30.48
CA ARG A 92 -0.51 5.92 -29.52
C ARG A 92 0.62 5.05 -28.99
N ARG A 93 1.52 4.57 -29.87
CA ARG A 93 2.69 3.77 -29.46
C ARG A 93 3.69 4.57 -28.63
N GLU A 94 3.90 5.83 -28.97
CA GLU A 94 4.80 6.73 -28.24
C GLU A 94 4.26 6.99 -26.84
N ILE A 95 2.98 7.36 -26.71
CA ILE A 95 2.32 7.57 -25.43
C ILE A 95 2.39 6.30 -24.56
N GLU A 96 2.04 5.13 -25.13
CA GLU A 96 2.12 3.86 -24.43
C GLU A 96 3.56 3.56 -23.97
N SER A 97 4.53 3.85 -24.79
CA SER A 97 5.95 3.69 -24.44
C SER A 97 6.36 4.61 -23.29
N ILE A 98 5.94 5.88 -23.31
CA ILE A 98 6.27 6.87 -22.26
C ILE A 98 5.55 6.56 -20.97
N VAL A 99 4.25 6.26 -21.01
CA VAL A 99 3.48 5.85 -19.83
C VAL A 99 4.08 4.59 -19.21
N ASN A 100 4.35 3.55 -20.03
CA ASN A 100 4.97 2.33 -19.54
C ASN A 100 6.40 2.54 -19.03
N ARG A 101 7.18 3.44 -19.64
CA ARG A 101 8.50 3.82 -19.15
C ARG A 101 8.39 4.55 -17.80
N SER A 102 7.50 5.52 -17.71
CA SER A 102 7.26 6.27 -16.47
C SER A 102 6.78 5.37 -15.34
N LEU A 103 5.93 4.37 -15.63
CA LEU A 103 5.52 3.36 -14.68
C LEU A 103 6.68 2.43 -14.29
N ARG A 104 7.54 2.04 -15.25
CA ARG A 104 8.73 1.20 -14.97
C ARG A 104 9.81 1.95 -14.18
N GLU A 105 10.07 3.20 -14.50
CA GLU A 105 11.01 4.04 -13.76
C GLU A 105 10.51 4.33 -12.36
N PHE A 106 9.20 4.39 -12.17
CA PHE A 106 8.56 4.46 -10.87
C PHE A 106 8.79 3.17 -10.06
N ASP A 107 8.59 2.00 -10.68
CA ASP A 107 8.90 0.70 -10.06
C ASP A 107 10.41 0.55 -9.73
N GLN A 108 11.29 1.21 -10.49
CA GLN A 108 12.75 1.18 -10.25
C GLN A 108 13.19 2.17 -9.16
N GLN A 109 12.43 3.24 -8.89
CA GLN A 109 12.71 4.19 -7.80
C GLN A 109 12.18 3.70 -6.43
N GLU A 110 11.27 2.70 -6.41
CA GLU A 110 11.03 1.96 -5.17
C GLU A 110 12.32 1.20 -4.85
N ARG A 111 13.09 1.73 -3.91
CA ARG A 111 14.30 1.08 -3.42
C ARG A 111 13.95 -0.34 -3.00
N PRO A 112 14.70 -1.36 -3.44
CA PRO A 112 14.49 -2.71 -2.93
C PRO A 112 14.55 -2.65 -1.42
N ILE A 113 13.60 -3.27 -0.74
CA ILE A 113 13.64 -3.41 0.71
C ILE A 113 14.96 -4.10 1.00
N ARG A 114 15.95 -3.36 1.52
CA ARG A 114 17.22 -3.96 1.92
C ARG A 114 16.97 -4.76 3.20
N ILE A 115 16.68 -6.02 3.02
CA ILE A 115 16.52 -6.96 4.12
C ILE A 115 17.94 -7.41 4.49
N SER A 116 18.51 -6.73 5.49
CA SER A 116 19.74 -7.20 6.09
C SER A 116 19.43 -8.45 6.95
N ARG A 117 20.26 -9.47 6.90
CA ARG A 117 20.06 -10.73 7.64
C ARG A 117 20.17 -10.59 9.17
N SER A 118 20.23 -9.38 9.69
CA SER A 118 20.48 -9.05 11.09
C SER A 118 19.25 -8.54 11.86
N TYR A 119 18.04 -8.73 11.35
CA TYR A 119 16.84 -8.35 12.10
C TYR A 119 16.59 -9.33 13.24
N SER A 120 16.43 -8.84 14.48
CA SER A 120 16.17 -9.70 15.64
C SER A 120 14.79 -10.33 15.61
N LYS A 121 13.77 -9.63 15.13
CA LYS A 121 12.41 -10.15 14.99
C LYS A 121 11.61 -9.34 13.97
N LEU A 122 11.43 -9.90 12.78
CA LEU A 122 10.62 -9.33 11.72
C LEU A 122 9.25 -10.00 11.69
N ILE A 123 8.19 -9.24 11.98
CA ILE A 123 6.81 -9.71 12.02
C ILE A 123 6.05 -8.98 10.91
N VAL A 124 5.53 -9.72 9.95
CA VAL A 124 4.74 -9.17 8.85
C VAL A 124 3.26 -9.38 9.13
N VAL A 125 2.51 -8.28 9.16
CA VAL A 125 1.05 -8.31 9.26
C VAL A 125 0.47 -8.09 7.87
N THR A 126 -0.29 -9.05 7.40
CA THR A 126 -0.92 -9.06 6.09
C THR A 126 -2.35 -9.58 6.17
N GLY A 127 -3.09 -9.57 5.09
CA GLY A 127 -4.45 -10.09 5.10
C GLY A 127 -5.03 -10.25 3.71
N THR A 128 -6.27 -10.70 3.66
CA THR A 128 -7.03 -10.80 2.42
C THR A 128 -7.29 -9.43 1.79
N THR A 129 -7.61 -9.40 0.51
CA THR A 129 -8.14 -8.20 -0.16
C THR A 129 -9.41 -7.69 0.53
N GLY A 130 -9.80 -6.44 0.31
CA GLY A 130 -11.04 -5.89 0.87
C GLY A 130 -10.96 -5.35 2.29
N ALA A 131 -9.77 -4.94 2.74
CA ALA A 131 -9.57 -4.21 3.99
C ALA A 131 -9.94 -4.99 5.27
N PRO A 132 -9.33 -6.15 5.53
CA PRO A 132 -9.63 -6.95 6.72
C PRO A 132 -9.17 -6.30 8.03
N GLY A 133 -8.57 -5.10 7.99
CA GLY A 133 -8.14 -4.35 9.16
C GLY A 133 -6.65 -4.50 9.50
N VAL A 134 -5.80 -4.82 8.52
CA VAL A 134 -4.34 -5.01 8.69
C VAL A 134 -3.71 -3.83 9.41
N THR A 135 -3.87 -2.60 8.88
CA THR A 135 -3.30 -1.37 9.48
C THR A 135 -3.80 -1.12 10.90
N THR A 136 -5.11 -1.34 11.15
CA THR A 136 -5.70 -1.18 12.48
C THR A 136 -5.13 -2.19 13.47
N LEU A 137 -4.95 -3.44 13.04
CA LEU A 137 -4.34 -4.46 13.87
C LEU A 137 -2.87 -4.14 14.14
N THR A 138 -2.09 -3.81 13.09
CA THR A 138 -0.67 -3.47 13.23
C THR A 138 -0.47 -2.34 14.24
N LEU A 139 -1.28 -1.28 14.16
CA LEU A 139 -1.24 -0.18 15.12
C LEU A 139 -1.45 -0.70 16.56
N ASN A 140 -2.54 -1.41 16.79
CA ASN A 140 -2.90 -1.85 18.15
C ASN A 140 -1.97 -2.93 18.69
N LEU A 141 -1.46 -3.85 17.85
CA LEU A 141 -0.41 -4.80 18.24
C LEU A 141 0.87 -4.06 18.63
N GLY A 142 1.28 -3.06 17.85
CA GLY A 142 2.45 -2.24 18.16
C GLY A 142 2.35 -1.61 19.55
N PHE A 143 1.19 -1.04 19.89
CA PHE A 143 0.95 -0.48 21.22
C PHE A 143 0.97 -1.54 22.33
N GLU A 144 0.34 -2.71 22.14
CA GLU A 144 0.34 -3.78 23.15
C GLU A 144 1.75 -4.36 23.35
N ILE A 145 2.49 -4.63 22.27
CA ILE A 145 3.85 -5.18 22.35
C ILE A 145 4.81 -4.17 22.99
N SER A 146 4.62 -2.86 22.72
CA SER A 146 5.51 -1.80 23.22
C SER A 146 5.49 -1.65 24.75
N GLN A 147 4.50 -2.24 25.42
CA GLN A 147 4.46 -2.30 26.88
C GLN A 147 5.61 -3.15 27.48
N LYS A 148 6.18 -4.06 26.68
CA LYS A 148 7.20 -5.01 27.15
C LYS A 148 8.50 -4.98 26.33
N LYS A 149 8.43 -4.55 25.07
CA LYS A 149 9.53 -4.60 24.10
C LYS A 149 9.61 -3.32 23.29
N ARG A 150 10.77 -3.03 22.72
CA ARG A 150 10.91 -1.91 21.77
C ARG A 150 10.39 -2.33 20.40
N VAL A 151 9.53 -1.49 19.81
CA VAL A 151 8.81 -1.78 18.55
C VAL A 151 9.02 -0.63 17.56
N ALA A 152 9.36 -0.99 16.34
CA ALA A 152 9.23 -0.13 15.18
C ALA A 152 8.10 -0.66 14.29
N MET A 153 7.03 0.10 14.14
CA MET A 153 5.99 -0.20 13.16
C MET A 153 6.42 0.35 11.80
N VAL A 154 6.42 -0.50 10.78
CA VAL A 154 6.83 -0.14 9.42
C VAL A 154 5.58 -0.08 8.54
N ASP A 155 5.37 1.07 7.90
CA ASP A 155 4.26 1.26 6.96
C ASP A 155 4.71 0.90 5.54
N ALA A 156 4.63 -0.39 5.22
CA ALA A 156 5.08 -0.95 3.95
C ALA A 156 3.94 -1.22 2.95
N HIS A 157 2.72 -0.71 3.25
CA HIS A 157 1.59 -0.90 2.34
C HIS A 157 1.87 -0.26 0.97
N PRO A 158 1.78 -1.02 -0.16
CA PRO A 158 2.25 -0.58 -1.47
C PRO A 158 1.48 0.60 -2.07
N SER A 159 0.24 0.83 -1.64
CA SER A 159 -0.64 1.86 -2.22
C SER A 159 -1.05 2.94 -1.22
N ARG A 160 -0.94 2.70 0.08
CA ARG A 160 -1.41 3.62 1.11
C ARG A 160 -0.51 3.54 2.33
N LYS A 161 -0.09 4.68 2.83
CA LYS A 161 0.63 4.80 4.10
C LYS A 161 -0.32 5.39 5.13
N ASP A 162 -1.00 4.54 5.87
CA ASP A 162 -2.10 4.95 6.75
C ASP A 162 -1.81 4.79 8.25
N LEU A 163 -0.72 4.11 8.64
CA LEU A 163 -0.34 3.95 10.06
C LEU A 163 -0.17 5.31 10.76
N ALA A 164 0.62 6.19 10.17
CA ALA A 164 0.83 7.54 10.72
C ALA A 164 -0.47 8.35 10.73
N PHE A 165 -1.30 8.21 9.72
CA PHE A 165 -2.58 8.91 9.64
C PHE A 165 -3.56 8.48 10.75
N LEU A 166 -3.59 7.19 11.12
CA LEU A 166 -4.46 6.68 12.17
C LEU A 166 -4.19 7.30 13.55
N ILE A 167 -3.01 7.86 13.76
CA ILE A 167 -2.61 8.54 15.00
C ILE A 167 -2.49 10.06 14.83
N GLY A 168 -3.08 10.62 13.77
CA GLY A 168 -3.11 12.06 13.50
C GLY A 168 -1.81 12.67 12.99
N ALA A 169 -0.82 11.86 12.62
CA ALA A 169 0.42 12.34 12.02
C ALA A 169 0.31 12.46 10.49
N LYS A 170 1.24 13.20 9.87
CA LYS A 170 1.28 13.33 8.42
C LYS A 170 1.74 12.01 7.78
N ARG A 171 1.09 11.61 6.68
CA ARG A 171 1.47 10.39 5.91
C ARG A 171 2.89 10.42 5.38
N SER A 172 3.44 11.61 5.13
CA SER A 172 4.81 11.81 4.62
C SER A 172 5.89 11.78 5.69
N SER A 173 5.54 11.54 6.97
CA SER A 173 6.53 11.51 8.04
C SER A 173 7.42 10.27 7.94
N GLU A 174 8.72 10.44 7.80
CA GLU A 174 9.69 9.32 7.76
C GLU A 174 9.75 8.56 9.08
N LYS A 175 9.60 9.30 10.20
CA LYS A 175 9.59 8.74 11.54
C LYS A 175 8.66 9.50 12.45
N VAL A 176 7.81 8.77 13.17
CA VAL A 176 6.92 9.30 14.20
C VAL A 176 7.19 8.56 15.52
N LYS A 177 7.71 9.27 16.52
CA LYS A 177 7.90 8.70 17.86
C LYS A 177 6.58 8.79 18.64
N LEU A 178 6.05 7.67 19.08
CA LEU A 178 4.80 7.57 19.83
C LEU A 178 5.04 7.45 21.34
N SER A 179 6.07 6.69 21.70
CA SER A 179 6.53 6.55 23.09
C SER A 179 8.03 6.27 23.12
N GLU A 180 8.58 6.00 24.31
CA GLU A 180 9.97 5.57 24.44
C GLU A 180 10.25 4.27 23.71
N ASN A 181 9.30 3.34 23.74
CA ASN A 181 9.41 2.00 23.16
C ASN A 181 8.69 1.82 21.82
N LEU A 182 8.03 2.86 21.26
CA LEU A 182 7.21 2.72 20.08
C LEU A 182 7.44 3.86 19.08
N SER A 183 7.71 3.49 17.85
CA SER A 183 7.78 4.43 16.73
C SER A 183 7.14 3.87 15.46
N ILE A 184 6.69 4.76 14.58
CA ILE A 184 6.33 4.43 13.20
C ILE A 184 7.49 4.91 12.32
N VAL A 185 7.90 4.08 11.38
CA VAL A 185 8.98 4.38 10.43
C VAL A 185 8.54 4.02 9.01
N SER A 186 9.12 4.67 8.01
CA SER A 186 8.79 4.43 6.60
C SER A 186 9.52 3.22 6.00
N GLU A 187 10.62 2.79 6.62
CA GLU A 187 11.48 1.71 6.12
C GLU A 187 11.95 0.82 7.28
N LEU A 188 12.37 -0.40 6.95
CA LEU A 188 12.99 -1.30 7.92
C LEU A 188 14.26 -0.70 8.50
N VAL A 189 14.46 -0.86 9.79
CA VAL A 189 15.58 -0.33 10.55
C VAL A 189 16.58 -1.44 10.84
N ASP A 190 17.85 -1.24 10.55
CA ASP A 190 18.89 -2.21 10.93
C ASP A 190 19.23 -2.07 12.43
N ASN A 191 18.47 -2.76 13.25
CA ASN A 191 18.65 -2.78 14.71
C ASN A 191 18.13 -4.10 15.29
N SER A 192 19.03 -4.89 15.85
CA SER A 192 18.75 -6.22 16.43
C SER A 192 17.86 -6.20 17.68
N ASP A 193 17.77 -5.06 18.37
CA ASP A 193 17.02 -4.96 19.63
C ASP A 193 15.56 -4.52 19.44
N LEU A 194 15.14 -4.31 18.19
CA LEU A 194 13.80 -3.87 17.85
C LEU A 194 12.97 -5.00 17.26
N ILE A 195 11.75 -5.15 17.74
CA ILE A 195 10.71 -5.88 16.99
C ILE A 195 10.23 -4.96 15.87
N GLN A 196 10.34 -5.43 14.64
CA GLN A 196 9.84 -4.72 13.47
C GLN A 196 8.49 -5.32 13.06
N LEU A 197 7.44 -4.55 13.25
CA LEU A 197 6.07 -4.94 12.94
C LEU A 197 5.64 -4.24 11.65
N VAL A 198 5.52 -4.99 10.56
CA VAL A 198 5.31 -4.44 9.22
C VAL A 198 3.85 -4.54 8.80
N ASP A 199 3.23 -3.40 8.52
CA ASP A 199 1.96 -3.34 7.78
C ASP A 199 2.25 -3.50 6.28
N SER A 200 2.03 -4.69 5.76
CA SER A 200 2.27 -4.98 4.34
C SER A 200 1.03 -4.84 3.47
N GLY A 201 -0.13 -4.53 4.07
CA GLY A 201 -1.40 -4.51 3.35
C GLY A 201 -1.88 -5.90 2.91
N PRO A 202 -2.68 -5.98 1.83
CA PRO A 202 -3.24 -7.24 1.36
C PRO A 202 -2.19 -8.14 0.71
N VAL A 203 -2.32 -9.45 0.93
CA VAL A 203 -1.48 -10.46 0.28
C VAL A 203 -1.79 -10.53 -1.22
N PRO A 204 -0.78 -10.49 -2.11
CA PRO A 204 -0.98 -10.76 -3.52
C PRO A 204 -1.33 -12.24 -3.76
N ASP A 205 -1.78 -12.58 -4.97
CA ASP A 205 -1.91 -13.97 -5.39
C ASP A 205 -0.53 -14.65 -5.37
N LEU A 206 -0.24 -15.38 -4.29
CA LEU A 206 1.05 -16.01 -4.06
C LEU A 206 1.39 -17.08 -5.10
N THR A 207 0.39 -17.68 -5.75
CA THR A 207 0.64 -18.67 -6.82
C THR A 207 1.40 -18.06 -7.99
N LYS A 208 1.18 -16.76 -8.24
CA LYS A 208 1.83 -15.98 -9.30
C LYS A 208 2.97 -15.12 -8.77
N ALA A 209 2.88 -14.66 -7.53
CA ALA A 209 3.81 -13.69 -6.96
C ALA A 209 5.26 -14.19 -6.94
N PHE A 210 5.50 -15.48 -6.66
CA PHE A 210 6.85 -16.06 -6.64
C PHE A 210 7.54 -16.07 -8.02
N SER A 211 6.79 -15.99 -9.11
CA SER A 211 7.32 -15.90 -10.48
C SER A 211 7.23 -14.49 -11.06
N ASP A 212 6.60 -13.57 -10.36
CA ASP A 212 6.38 -12.20 -10.82
C ASP A 212 7.67 -11.36 -10.68
N ARG A 213 8.07 -10.72 -11.79
CA ARG A 213 9.29 -9.92 -11.84
C ARG A 213 9.08 -8.45 -11.51
N ARG A 214 7.83 -8.01 -11.28
CA ARG A 214 7.54 -6.63 -10.89
C ARG A 214 8.13 -6.34 -9.52
N VAL A 215 8.86 -5.22 -9.40
CA VAL A 215 9.61 -4.86 -8.19
C VAL A 215 8.72 -4.87 -6.93
N LYS A 216 7.50 -4.32 -7.00
CA LYS A 216 6.56 -4.32 -5.86
C LYS A 216 6.22 -5.71 -5.35
N ILE A 217 5.92 -6.63 -6.28
CA ILE A 217 5.57 -8.01 -5.92
C ILE A 217 6.79 -8.74 -5.38
N ARG A 218 7.95 -8.54 -5.98
CA ARG A 218 9.21 -9.12 -5.52
C ARG A 218 9.58 -8.63 -4.13
N ASN A 219 9.53 -7.32 -3.87
CA ASN A 219 9.76 -6.76 -2.55
C ASN A 219 8.81 -7.34 -1.49
N TYR A 220 7.54 -7.58 -1.89
CA TYR A 220 6.57 -8.19 -1.01
C TYR A 220 6.93 -9.65 -0.70
N VAL A 221 7.33 -10.43 -1.70
CA VAL A 221 7.77 -11.82 -1.53
C VAL A 221 9.03 -11.87 -0.65
N ASP A 222 10.03 -11.04 -0.96
CA ASP A 222 11.27 -10.94 -0.17
C ASP A 222 10.97 -10.60 1.31
N LEU A 223 9.98 -9.74 1.55
CA LEU A 223 9.52 -9.41 2.90
C LEU A 223 8.92 -10.63 3.62
N LEU A 224 8.06 -11.40 2.95
CA LEU A 224 7.47 -12.61 3.53
C LEU A 224 8.52 -13.71 3.77
N GLU A 225 9.47 -13.89 2.85
CA GLU A 225 10.56 -14.88 2.97
C GLU A 225 11.52 -14.54 4.10
N SER A 226 11.67 -13.26 4.41
CA SER A 226 12.55 -12.77 5.48
C SER A 226 11.86 -12.68 6.84
N ALA A 227 10.53 -12.80 6.88
CA ALA A 227 9.77 -12.73 8.11
C ALA A 227 10.10 -13.91 9.03
N GLU A 228 10.28 -13.63 10.32
CA GLU A 228 10.28 -14.67 11.37
C GLU A 228 8.85 -15.14 11.64
N GLN A 229 7.90 -14.20 11.56
CA GLN A 229 6.50 -14.49 11.78
C GLN A 229 5.60 -13.72 10.81
N ILE A 230 4.57 -14.38 10.33
CA ILE A 230 3.50 -13.81 9.51
C ILE A 230 2.20 -13.87 10.31
N ILE A 231 1.53 -12.72 10.43
CA ILE A 231 0.18 -12.61 10.98
C ILE A 231 -0.76 -12.34 9.80
N PHE A 232 -1.64 -13.29 9.52
CA PHE A 232 -2.56 -13.22 8.40
C PHE A 232 -3.99 -12.97 8.87
N LEU A 233 -4.61 -11.89 8.36
CA LEU A 233 -5.98 -11.52 8.68
C LEU A 233 -6.93 -11.85 7.54
N MET A 234 -8.09 -12.39 7.89
CA MET A 234 -9.24 -12.46 7.01
C MET A 234 -10.52 -12.04 7.76
N THR A 235 -11.53 -11.61 7.04
CA THR A 235 -12.89 -11.46 7.56
C THR A 235 -13.69 -12.75 7.34
N PRO A 236 -14.82 -12.94 8.05
CA PRO A 236 -15.65 -14.15 7.90
C PRO A 236 -16.44 -14.12 6.57
N ASP A 237 -15.71 -14.15 5.45
CA ASP A 237 -16.25 -14.22 4.10
C ASP A 237 -15.69 -15.45 3.36
N ASN A 238 -16.57 -16.10 2.57
CA ASN A 238 -16.19 -17.29 1.80
C ASN A 238 -15.13 -16.99 0.73
N ASN A 239 -15.13 -15.79 0.15
CA ASN A 239 -14.14 -15.41 -0.86
C ASN A 239 -12.72 -15.37 -0.27
N HIS A 240 -12.59 -15.02 1.00
CA HIS A 240 -11.30 -14.95 1.68
C HIS A 240 -10.72 -16.34 2.02
N MET A 241 -11.55 -17.39 2.03
CA MET A 241 -11.07 -18.76 2.25
C MET A 241 -10.11 -19.20 1.14
N PHE A 242 -10.30 -18.75 -0.10
CA PHE A 242 -9.39 -19.06 -1.21
C PHE A 242 -8.01 -18.43 -1.02
N GLU A 243 -7.97 -17.16 -0.57
CA GLU A 243 -6.70 -16.48 -0.29
C GLU A 243 -5.96 -17.13 0.89
N LEU A 244 -6.70 -17.58 1.91
CA LEU A 244 -6.15 -18.37 3.02
C LEU A 244 -5.53 -19.66 2.52
N GLU A 245 -6.20 -20.40 1.65
CA GLU A 245 -5.72 -21.68 1.10
C GLU A 245 -4.44 -21.48 0.28
N ASN A 246 -4.31 -20.39 -0.48
CA ASN A 246 -3.10 -20.04 -1.23
C ASN A 246 -1.90 -19.78 -0.30
N LEU A 247 -2.12 -19.07 0.81
CA LEU A 247 -1.06 -18.83 1.78
C LEU A 247 -0.65 -20.13 2.48
N LEU A 248 -1.63 -20.91 2.94
CA LEU A 248 -1.35 -22.22 3.56
C LEU A 248 -0.56 -23.14 2.62
N GLY A 249 -0.97 -23.23 1.35
CA GLY A 249 -0.23 -23.98 0.34
C GLY A 249 1.22 -23.52 0.15
N SER A 250 1.48 -22.24 0.31
CA SER A 250 2.85 -21.68 0.21
C SER A 250 3.70 -22.00 1.45
N LEU A 251 3.08 -22.03 2.64
CA LEU A 251 3.71 -22.44 3.88
C LEU A 251 4.00 -23.94 3.86
N ASP A 252 3.01 -24.76 3.52
CA ASP A 252 3.10 -26.22 3.48
C ASP A 252 4.13 -26.71 2.44
N ALA A 253 4.26 -25.98 1.31
CA ALA A 253 5.29 -26.25 0.31
C ALA A 253 6.71 -25.81 0.74
N GLY A 254 6.86 -25.24 1.95
CA GLY A 254 8.14 -24.78 2.49
C GLY A 254 8.72 -23.55 1.76
N ARG A 255 7.91 -22.87 0.95
CA ARG A 255 8.33 -21.61 0.28
C ARG A 255 8.50 -20.47 1.26
N LEU A 256 7.64 -20.43 2.29
CA LEU A 256 7.73 -19.51 3.41
C LEU A 256 8.10 -20.28 4.67
N LYS A 257 9.13 -19.83 5.37
CA LYS A 257 9.66 -20.50 6.59
C LYS A 257 9.20 -19.82 7.88
N ALA A 258 8.46 -18.74 7.75
CA ALA A 258 7.95 -17.97 8.88
C ALA A 258 6.98 -18.80 9.72
N ARG A 259 6.97 -18.56 11.04
CA ARG A 259 5.84 -18.99 11.87
C ARG A 259 4.60 -18.22 11.43
N ALA A 260 3.46 -18.89 11.32
CA ALA A 260 2.22 -18.24 10.90
C ALA A 260 1.18 -18.23 12.02
N THR A 261 0.53 -17.07 12.17
CA THR A 261 -0.64 -16.90 13.05
C THR A 261 -1.79 -16.38 12.21
N PHE A 262 -2.92 -17.07 12.26
CA PHE A 262 -4.09 -16.76 11.46
C PHE A 262 -5.17 -16.09 12.31
N LEU A 263 -5.68 -14.95 11.83
CA LEU A 263 -6.69 -14.17 12.56
C LEU A 263 -7.97 -14.06 11.76
N LEU A 264 -9.08 -14.51 12.33
CA LEU A 264 -10.41 -14.26 11.81
C LEU A 264 -10.96 -12.99 12.46
N ASN A 265 -10.88 -11.88 11.75
CA ASN A 265 -11.24 -10.54 12.23
C ASN A 265 -12.70 -10.19 11.96
N GLN A 266 -13.20 -9.17 12.65
CA GLN A 266 -14.58 -8.66 12.51
C GLN A 266 -15.64 -9.74 12.77
N MET A 267 -15.37 -10.62 13.72
CA MET A 267 -16.29 -11.68 14.08
C MET A 267 -17.52 -11.15 14.82
N GLY A 268 -18.68 -11.36 14.24
CA GLY A 268 -19.98 -11.20 14.88
C GLY A 268 -20.52 -12.54 15.44
N ASN A 269 -21.85 -12.57 15.64
CA ASN A 269 -22.53 -13.70 16.27
C ASN A 269 -23.53 -14.42 15.34
N SER A 270 -23.52 -14.15 14.03
CA SER A 270 -24.43 -14.79 13.08
C SER A 270 -24.10 -16.27 12.89
N SER A 271 -25.11 -17.05 12.48
CA SER A 271 -24.91 -18.47 12.16
C SER A 271 -23.95 -18.69 10.98
N ARG A 272 -23.98 -17.76 10.00
CA ARG A 272 -23.04 -17.75 8.85
C ARG A 272 -21.61 -17.59 9.33
N GLU A 273 -21.34 -16.61 10.18
CA GLU A 273 -19.98 -16.34 10.70
C GLU A 273 -19.46 -17.50 11.55
N ARG A 274 -20.32 -18.11 12.37
CA ARG A 274 -19.95 -19.31 13.12
C ARG A 274 -19.59 -20.49 12.23
N SER A 275 -20.31 -20.69 11.11
CA SER A 275 -20.00 -21.71 10.12
C SER A 275 -18.65 -21.46 9.45
N ILE A 276 -18.37 -20.20 9.06
CA ILE A 276 -17.09 -19.81 8.46
C ILE A 276 -15.95 -19.99 9.48
N LYS A 277 -16.16 -19.58 10.74
CA LYS A 277 -15.18 -19.81 11.81
C LYS A 277 -14.81 -21.29 11.96
N LYS A 278 -15.79 -22.18 11.95
CA LYS A 278 -15.55 -23.62 12.03
C LYS A 278 -14.74 -24.14 10.85
N ARG A 279 -15.01 -23.65 9.65
CA ARG A 279 -14.25 -24.00 8.44
C ARG A 279 -12.82 -23.44 8.51
N PHE A 280 -12.68 -22.20 8.95
CA PHE A 280 -11.39 -21.55 9.15
C PHE A 280 -10.52 -22.35 10.14
N GLU A 281 -11.05 -22.65 11.33
CA GLU A 281 -10.33 -23.45 12.34
C GLU A 281 -9.92 -24.84 11.81
N ALA A 282 -10.79 -25.50 11.05
CA ALA A 282 -10.47 -26.77 10.42
C ALA A 282 -9.36 -26.65 9.35
N ARG A 283 -9.27 -25.51 8.64
CA ARG A 283 -8.28 -25.30 7.59
C ARG A 283 -6.91 -24.91 8.14
N VAL A 284 -6.87 -24.00 9.12
CA VAL A 284 -5.59 -23.59 9.72
C VAL A 284 -4.96 -24.71 10.58
N GLY A 285 -5.76 -25.67 11.02
CA GLY A 285 -5.25 -26.92 11.63
C GLY A 285 -4.32 -26.66 12.81
N ASN A 286 -3.05 -27.02 12.64
CA ASN A 286 -2.02 -26.92 13.68
C ASN A 286 -1.39 -25.53 13.82
N TYR A 287 -1.73 -24.58 12.95
CA TYR A 287 -1.22 -23.22 13.06
C TYR A 287 -1.90 -22.48 14.21
N SER A 288 -1.19 -21.52 14.79
CA SER A 288 -1.78 -20.60 15.78
C SER A 288 -2.93 -19.82 15.15
N SER A 289 -4.08 -19.78 15.81
CA SER A 289 -5.23 -19.05 15.30
C SER A 289 -6.04 -18.40 16.40
N HIS A 290 -6.59 -17.20 16.09
CA HIS A 290 -7.44 -16.42 17.00
C HIS A 290 -8.63 -15.82 16.25
N SER A 291 -9.68 -15.52 17.00
CA SER A 291 -10.84 -14.78 16.48
C SER A 291 -10.93 -13.44 17.17
N LEU A 292 -11.00 -12.37 16.39
CA LEU A 292 -11.14 -11.01 16.88
C LEU A 292 -12.58 -10.53 16.72
N PRO A 293 -13.26 -10.15 17.83
CA PRO A 293 -14.64 -9.69 17.76
C PRO A 293 -14.73 -8.34 17.05
N PHE A 294 -15.85 -8.06 16.39
CA PHE A 294 -16.12 -6.75 15.82
C PHE A 294 -16.61 -5.80 16.90
N ASP A 295 -15.84 -4.77 17.19
CA ASP A 295 -16.18 -3.73 18.17
C ASP A 295 -16.13 -2.36 17.49
N ARG A 296 -17.19 -2.07 16.74
CA ARG A 296 -17.31 -0.83 15.94
C ARG A 296 -17.17 0.41 16.80
N ASP A 297 -17.87 0.45 17.93
CA ASP A 297 -17.88 1.63 18.80
C ASP A 297 -16.50 1.97 19.37
N ALA A 298 -15.74 0.94 19.74
CA ALA A 298 -14.36 1.12 20.19
C ALA A 298 -13.45 1.64 19.07
N LEU A 299 -13.59 1.08 17.87
CA LEU A 299 -12.81 1.50 16.69
C LEU A 299 -13.16 2.91 16.23
N ASP A 300 -14.45 3.28 16.18
CA ASP A 300 -14.89 4.62 15.80
C ASP A 300 -14.39 5.68 16.80
N ARG A 301 -14.39 5.36 18.09
CA ARG A 301 -13.82 6.24 19.12
C ARG A 301 -12.30 6.39 18.98
N ALA A 302 -11.58 5.28 18.74
CA ALA A 302 -10.14 5.31 18.54
C ALA A 302 -9.77 6.15 17.32
N LYS A 303 -10.45 5.92 16.20
CA LYS A 303 -10.27 6.68 14.96
C LYS A 303 -10.60 8.16 15.12
N GLY A 304 -11.71 8.49 15.79
CA GLY A 304 -12.13 9.88 16.02
C GLY A 304 -11.19 10.66 16.93
N ARG A 305 -10.37 9.99 17.73
CA ARG A 305 -9.39 10.62 18.64
C ARG A 305 -7.93 10.37 18.24
N TYR A 306 -7.68 9.72 17.11
CA TYR A 306 -6.35 9.41 16.63
C TYR A 306 -5.47 8.69 17.67
N CYS A 307 -6.01 7.67 18.33
CA CYS A 307 -5.32 6.93 19.37
C CYS A 307 -5.55 5.41 19.28
N ALA A 308 -4.78 4.64 20.04
CA ALA A 308 -4.94 3.20 20.11
C ALA A 308 -6.14 2.77 20.98
N LEU A 309 -6.61 1.54 20.81
CA LEU A 309 -7.69 0.97 21.62
C LEU A 309 -7.34 0.91 23.11
N MET A 310 -6.07 0.70 23.45
CA MET A 310 -5.65 0.64 24.84
C MET A 310 -5.89 1.96 25.59
N ASP A 311 -5.84 3.09 24.89
CA ASP A 311 -6.00 4.43 25.50
C ASP A 311 -7.49 4.80 25.65
N ILE A 312 -8.34 4.45 24.67
CA ILE A 312 -9.72 4.91 24.61
C ILE A 312 -10.76 3.86 24.99
N ALA A 313 -10.42 2.59 24.83
CA ALA A 313 -11.33 1.47 25.10
C ALA A 313 -10.60 0.30 25.78
N PRO A 314 -9.95 0.53 26.95
CA PRO A 314 -9.09 -0.49 27.59
C PRO A 314 -9.83 -1.76 27.99
N ARG A 315 -11.15 -1.69 28.15
CA ARG A 315 -12.00 -2.84 28.52
C ARG A 315 -12.70 -3.50 27.32
N SER A 316 -12.46 -3.00 26.08
CA SER A 316 -13.02 -3.59 24.86
C SER A 316 -12.63 -5.06 24.73
N ARG A 317 -13.57 -5.89 24.26
CA ARG A 317 -13.28 -7.31 23.93
C ARG A 317 -12.25 -7.40 22.82
N LEU A 318 -12.35 -6.54 21.80
CA LEU A 318 -11.39 -6.49 20.71
C LEU A 318 -9.98 -6.19 21.24
N ARG A 319 -9.82 -5.18 22.08
CA ARG A 319 -8.52 -4.85 22.67
C ARG A 319 -7.94 -6.03 23.45
N ARG A 320 -8.75 -6.74 24.25
CA ARG A 320 -8.29 -7.93 25.00
C ARG A 320 -7.80 -9.02 24.07
N SER A 321 -8.56 -9.34 23.02
CA SER A 321 -8.14 -10.33 22.03
C SER A 321 -6.86 -9.92 21.30
N ILE A 322 -6.67 -8.63 20.98
CA ILE A 322 -5.41 -8.14 20.39
C ILE A 322 -4.25 -8.29 21.39
N SER A 323 -4.47 -8.05 22.67
CA SER A 323 -3.45 -8.22 23.71
C SER A 323 -3.04 -9.70 23.87
N GLU A 324 -3.99 -10.65 23.74
CA GLU A 324 -3.71 -12.08 23.74
C GLU A 324 -2.82 -12.46 22.53
N VAL A 325 -3.15 -11.96 21.34
CA VAL A 325 -2.32 -12.14 20.14
C VAL A 325 -0.93 -11.53 20.34
N ALA A 326 -0.84 -10.30 20.90
CA ALA A 326 0.45 -9.66 21.16
C ALA A 326 1.34 -10.49 22.09
N ASN A 327 0.77 -11.10 23.13
CA ASN A 327 1.52 -11.98 24.02
C ASN A 327 2.02 -13.23 23.29
N SER A 328 1.16 -13.93 22.52
CA SER A 328 1.56 -15.13 21.77
C SER A 328 2.61 -14.88 20.67
N VAL A 329 2.70 -13.64 20.21
CA VAL A 329 3.65 -13.23 19.16
C VAL A 329 5.03 -12.89 19.75
N VAL A 330 5.09 -12.44 21.02
CA VAL A 330 6.34 -12.02 21.66
C VAL A 330 7.03 -13.18 22.41
N GLU A 331 6.27 -14.22 22.77
CA GLU A 331 6.82 -15.49 23.29
C GLU A 331 7.56 -16.27 22.20
#